data_68b11e09aa3104005b978db068f8cd59
#
_entry.id   68b11e09aa3104005b978db068f8cd59
#
_cell.length_a   1.000
_cell.length_b   1.000
_cell.length_c   1.000
_cell.angle_alpha   90.00
_cell.angle_beta   90.00
_cell.angle_gamma   90.00
#
_symmetry.space_group_name_H-M   'P 1'
#
loop_
_entity.id
_entity.type
_entity.pdbx_description
1 polymer ?
#
loop_
_entity_poly.entity_id
_entity_poly.type
_entity_poly.pdbx_seq_one_letter_code
_entity_poly.pdbx_strand_id
1 'polypeptide(L)'
;MPAPYTQVPGPSADGGADSVLRLIELQELAEEVFGDQEAAKTWLHKPHPLFGEMQPVEIAKSSYGAQRVKQVLVAIKYGGVV
;
A
#
# COMPACT_ATOMS: atom_id res chain seq x y z
N MET A 1 -12.70 13.55 -28.76
CA MET A 1 -12.45 13.38 -28.30
C MET A 1 -12.16 13.22 -27.61
N PRO A 2 -11.98 13.27 -27.44
CA PRO A 2 -11.60 13.16 -26.60
C PRO A 2 -11.12 12.90 -25.79
N ALA A 3 -11.14 13.03 -25.55
CA ALA A 3 -10.73 12.90 -24.76
C ALA A 3 -10.21 12.71 -24.02
N PRO A 4 -10.24 12.74 -24.10
CA PRO A 4 -9.70 12.64 -23.28
C PRO A 4 -9.16 12.28 -22.43
N TYR A 5 -9.25 12.45 -22.54
CA TYR A 5 -8.84 12.15 -21.77
C TYR A 5 -8.22 12.14 -21.05
N THR A 6 -8.22 12.38 -21.12
CA THR A 6 -7.72 12.46 -20.50
C THR A 6 -7.04 12.22 -19.85
N GLN A 7 -6.97 12.33 -19.92
CA GLN A 7 -6.45 12.12 -19.23
C GLN A 7 -5.79 12.09 -18.61
N VAL A 8 -5.70 12.35 -18.65
CA VAL A 8 -5.12 12.37 -18.03
C VAL A 8 -4.47 12.34 -17.44
N PRO A 9 -4.27 12.45 -17.39
CA PRO A 9 -3.58 12.47 -16.74
C PRO A 9 -2.99 12.22 -16.11
N GLY A 10 -3.00 12.35 -16.19
CA GLY A 10 -2.42 12.08 -15.56
C GLY A 10 -1.40 11.86 -14.92
N PRO A 11 -0.82 11.81 -15.06
CA PRO A 11 0.30 11.36 -14.57
C PRO A 11 0.79 12.01 -13.47
N SER A 12 0.80 13.02 -13.56
CA SER A 12 1.27 13.60 -12.55
C SER A 12 0.62 13.36 -11.42
N ALA A 13 -0.50 13.29 -11.57
CA ALA A 13 -1.24 13.10 -10.49
C ALA A 13 -0.65 12.06 -9.73
N ASP A 14 -0.11 11.17 -10.33
CA ASP A 14 0.28 10.13 -9.58
C ASP A 14 1.31 10.49 -8.71
N GLY A 15 1.93 11.45 -8.84
CA GLY A 15 2.97 11.68 -8.02
C GLY A 15 2.62 11.83 -6.63
N GLY A 16 1.97 12.83 -6.24
CA GLY A 16 1.76 13.12 -4.89
C GLY A 16 0.52 12.54 -4.29
N ALA A 17 -0.60 12.99 -4.74
CA ALA A 17 -1.86 12.62 -4.12
C ALA A 17 -2.11 11.13 -4.13
N ASP A 18 -1.84 10.49 -5.23
CA ASP A 18 -2.11 9.06 -5.31
C ASP A 18 -1.24 8.27 -4.34
N SER A 19 0.01 8.66 -4.21
CA SER A 19 0.89 7.96 -3.29
C SER A 19 0.43 8.13 -1.86
N VAL A 20 0.01 9.33 -1.50
CA VAL A 20 -0.46 9.59 -0.16
C VAL A 20 -1.73 8.80 0.12
N LEU A 21 -2.66 8.79 -0.82
CA LEU A 21 -3.88 8.03 -0.63
C LEU A 21 -3.61 6.55 -0.49
N ARG A 22 -2.69 6.02 -1.27
CA ARG A 22 -2.34 4.61 -1.16
C ARG A 22 -1.79 4.29 0.22
N LEU A 23 -0.93 5.16 0.74
CA LEU A 23 -0.36 4.92 2.05
C LEU A 23 -1.41 5.01 3.14
N ILE A 24 -2.35 5.94 3.03
CA ILE A 24 -3.43 6.07 3.99
C ILE A 24 -4.28 4.80 3.97
N GLU A 25 -4.63 4.33 2.81
CA GLU A 25 -5.45 3.12 2.69
C GLU A 25 -4.74 1.91 3.28
N LEU A 26 -3.44 1.79 3.02
CA LEU A 26 -2.70 0.67 3.55
C LEU A 26 -2.58 0.76 5.06
N GLN A 27 -2.41 1.95 5.59
CA GLN A 27 -2.33 2.11 7.02
C GLN A 27 -3.66 1.74 7.67
N GLU A 28 -4.77 2.16 7.09
CA GLU A 28 -6.07 1.80 7.62
C GLU A 28 -6.30 0.30 7.57
N LEU A 29 -5.90 -0.32 6.49
CA LEU A 29 -6.04 -1.76 6.36
C LEU A 29 -5.16 -2.47 7.39
N ALA A 30 -3.94 -2.00 7.57
CA ALA A 30 -3.05 -2.60 8.54
C ALA A 30 -3.60 -2.45 9.96
N GLU A 31 -4.19 -1.30 10.27
CA GLU A 31 -4.81 -1.12 11.58
C GLU A 31 -5.95 -2.10 11.78
N GLU A 32 -6.70 -2.35 10.73
CA GLU A 32 -7.78 -3.31 10.82
C GLU A 32 -7.24 -4.72 11.02
N VAL A 33 -6.17 -5.05 10.33
CA VAL A 33 -5.58 -6.38 10.41
C VAL A 33 -4.97 -6.64 11.78
N PHE A 34 -4.23 -5.68 12.30
CA PHE A 34 -3.52 -5.89 13.56
C PHE A 34 -4.28 -5.39 14.78
N GLY A 35 -5.33 -4.63 14.55
CA GLY A 35 -6.15 -4.15 15.66
C GLY A 35 -5.50 -3.08 16.49
N ASP A 36 -4.41 -2.48 16.02
CA ASP A 36 -3.68 -1.51 16.80
C ASP A 36 -2.88 -0.61 15.87
N GLN A 37 -2.95 0.68 16.10
CA GLN A 37 -2.28 1.64 15.26
C GLN A 37 -0.76 1.52 15.34
N GLU A 38 -0.24 1.28 16.53
CA GLU A 38 1.20 1.14 16.69
C GLU A 38 1.72 -0.10 15.99
N ALA A 39 1.00 -1.21 16.10
CA ALA A 39 1.41 -2.43 15.44
C ALA A 39 1.37 -2.25 13.93
N ALA A 40 0.37 -1.55 13.43
CA ALA A 40 0.27 -1.30 12.01
C ALA A 40 1.45 -0.48 11.52
N LYS A 41 1.80 0.58 12.26
CA LYS A 41 2.93 1.40 11.88
C LYS A 41 4.22 0.61 11.91
N THR A 42 4.41 -0.18 12.94
CA THR A 42 5.60 -0.98 13.07
C THR A 42 5.73 -1.92 11.88
N TRP A 43 4.64 -2.58 11.52
CA TRP A 43 4.69 -3.52 10.41
C TRP A 43 5.02 -2.81 9.10
N LEU A 44 4.41 -1.67 8.87
CA LEU A 44 4.59 -0.94 7.62
C LEU A 44 6.01 -0.42 7.46
N HIS A 45 6.68 -0.14 8.57
CA HIS A 45 8.02 0.43 8.50
C HIS A 45 9.12 -0.57 8.82
N LYS A 46 8.79 -1.84 8.90
CA LYS A 46 9.78 -2.85 9.18
C LYS A 46 10.11 -3.63 7.91
N PRO A 47 11.39 -3.84 7.61
CA PRO A 47 11.73 -4.64 6.44
C PRO A 47 11.25 -6.08 6.62
N HIS A 48 10.76 -6.66 5.56
CA HIS A 48 10.27 -8.04 5.61
C HIS A 48 10.87 -8.85 4.48
N PRO A 49 11.23 -10.10 4.76
CA PRO A 49 11.75 -10.97 3.70
C PRO A 49 10.79 -11.15 2.54
N LEU A 50 9.49 -11.08 2.81
CA LEU A 50 8.49 -11.18 1.76
C LEU A 50 8.67 -10.12 0.69
N PHE A 51 9.24 -9.00 1.07
CA PHE A 51 9.41 -7.88 0.16
C PHE A 51 10.88 -7.62 -0.12
N GLY A 52 11.71 -8.65 -0.04
CA GLY A 52 13.13 -8.46 -0.33
C GLY A 52 13.81 -7.60 0.71
N GLU A 53 13.39 -7.70 1.97
CA GLU A 53 13.96 -6.93 3.06
C GLU A 53 13.66 -5.44 2.93
N MET A 54 12.62 -5.09 2.18
CA MET A 54 12.21 -3.70 2.08
C MET A 54 11.02 -3.45 2.96
N GLN A 55 10.85 -2.20 3.35
CA GLN A 55 9.70 -1.82 4.15
C GLN A 55 8.47 -1.74 3.27
N PRO A 56 7.33 -2.21 3.75
CA PRO A 56 6.10 -2.12 2.96
C PRO A 56 5.79 -0.71 2.47
N VAL A 57 6.07 0.32 3.29
CA VAL A 57 5.79 1.70 2.87
C VAL A 57 6.65 2.08 1.67
N GLU A 58 7.86 1.54 1.57
CA GLU A 58 8.70 1.85 0.43
C GLU A 58 8.17 1.19 -0.82
N ILE A 59 7.76 -0.06 -0.70
CA ILE A 59 7.23 -0.78 -1.84
C ILE A 59 5.93 -0.17 -2.29
N ALA A 60 5.14 0.34 -1.36
CA ALA A 60 3.82 0.88 -1.67
C ALA A 60 3.88 2.21 -2.41
N LYS A 61 5.07 2.72 -2.65
CA LYS A 61 5.15 3.95 -3.42
C LYS A 61 4.76 3.73 -4.87
N SER A 62 4.83 2.51 -5.37
CA SER A 62 4.35 2.22 -6.71
C SER A 62 3.00 1.54 -6.60
N SER A 63 2.20 1.63 -7.65
CA SER A 63 0.91 0.97 -7.67
C SER A 63 1.05 -0.52 -7.50
N TYR A 64 1.98 -1.10 -8.20
CA TYR A 64 2.19 -2.54 -8.14
C TYR A 64 2.60 -2.96 -6.74
N GLY A 65 3.52 -2.22 -6.13
CA GLY A 65 3.96 -2.53 -4.78
C GLY A 65 2.86 -2.37 -3.75
N ALA A 66 2.05 -1.32 -3.91
CA ALA A 66 0.93 -1.12 -2.99
C ALA A 66 -0.05 -2.29 -3.07
N GLN A 67 -0.26 -2.81 -4.28
CA GLN A 67 -1.12 -3.96 -4.46
C GLN A 67 -0.55 -5.18 -3.74
N ARG A 68 0.75 -5.38 -3.82
CA ARG A 68 1.38 -6.50 -3.14
C ARG A 68 1.22 -6.40 -1.63
N VAL A 69 1.44 -5.21 -1.09
CA VAL A 69 1.30 -5.00 0.35
C VAL A 69 -0.13 -5.27 0.77
N LYS A 70 -1.09 -4.79 -0.02
CA LYS A 70 -2.48 -5.00 0.28
C LYS A 70 -2.81 -6.49 0.29
N GLN A 71 -2.31 -7.23 -0.67
CA GLN A 71 -2.58 -8.66 -0.74
C GLN A 71 -2.03 -9.39 0.48
N VAL A 72 -0.85 -9.02 0.93
CA VAL A 72 -0.28 -9.64 2.11
C VAL A 72 -1.10 -9.33 3.35
N LEU A 73 -1.53 -8.07 3.50
CA LEU A 73 -2.35 -7.70 4.65
C LEU A 73 -3.67 -8.44 4.65
N VAL A 74 -4.29 -8.58 3.50
CA VAL A 74 -5.55 -9.31 3.39
C VAL A 74 -5.34 -10.78 3.73
N ALA A 75 -4.23 -11.35 3.29
CA ALA A 75 -3.95 -12.74 3.61
C ALA A 75 -3.78 -12.93 5.12
N ILE A 76 -3.10 -12.01 5.77
CA ILE A 76 -2.94 -12.09 7.21
C ILE A 76 -4.30 -11.98 7.90
N LYS A 77 -5.14 -11.09 7.42
CA LYS A 77 -6.44 -10.89 8.03
C LYS A 77 -7.30 -12.14 7.93
N TYR A 78 -7.22 -12.84 6.83
CA TYR A 78 -8.09 -13.97 6.61
C TYR A 78 -7.44 -15.31 6.85
N GLY A 79 -6.44 -15.38 7.66
CA GLY A 79 -5.98 -16.69 7.98
C GLY A 79 -4.52 -16.89 7.91
N GLY A 80 -3.86 -15.87 7.63
CA GLY A 80 -2.49 -16.02 7.67
C GLY A 80 -1.97 -16.98 6.75
N VAL A 81 -2.30 -16.96 5.60
CA VAL A 81 -1.88 -17.86 4.79
C VAL A 81 -0.53 -17.95 4.79
N VAL A 82 0.18 -17.89 4.90
CA VAL A 82 1.40 -18.03 4.79
C VAL A 82 1.93 -18.88 5.06
#